data_6b649ac79ac5dcccbcc709d1fafbba8d
#
_entry.id   6b649ac79ac5dcccbcc709d1fafbba8d
#
_cell.length_a   1.000
_cell.length_b   1.000
_cell.length_c   1.000
_cell.angle_alpha   90.00
_cell.angle_beta   90.00
_cell.angle_gamma   90.00
#
_symmetry.space_group_name_H-M   'P 1'
#
loop_
_entity.id
_entity.type
_entity.pdbx_description
1 polymer ?
#
loop_
_entity_poly.entity_id
_entity_poly.type
_entity_poly.pdbx_seq_one_letter_code
_entity_poly.pdbx_strand_id
1 'polypeptide(L)'
;IDKRHNDIKDWLAATGQAEGFDICAVTAAELPAIIGAGLDNYLQAGHHGDMGWMAETRNRRTTPTAMWDAARTAVIFGCNYGPDHDPMDNLAAKSSANISVYARGRDYHNVLKGRLKQLAGRLAARTGWQVKIFVDTAPLMEKPLAAQAGLGWQCKHTNLVSRGYG
;
A
#
# COMPACT_ATOMS: atom_id res chain seq x y z
N ILE A 1 24.14 1.98 -11.34
CA ILE A 1 22.94 1.13 -11.08
C ILE A 1 23.05 -0.05 -12.01
N ASP A 2 23.11 -1.27 -11.46
CA ASP A 2 23.37 -2.51 -12.20
C ASP A 2 22.21 -2.76 -13.20
N LYS A 3 22.53 -3.11 -14.46
CA LYS A 3 21.59 -3.41 -15.53
C LYS A 3 20.54 -4.49 -15.10
N ARG A 4 20.93 -5.42 -14.24
CA ARG A 4 20.03 -6.45 -13.67
C ARG A 4 18.93 -5.86 -12.76
N HIS A 5 19.20 -4.78 -12.03
CA HIS A 5 18.19 -4.14 -11.17
C HIS A 5 17.12 -3.43 -11.98
N ASN A 6 17.48 -2.78 -13.08
CA ASN A 6 16.51 -2.18 -13.98
C ASN A 6 15.64 -3.24 -14.67
N ASP A 7 16.23 -4.35 -15.11
CA ASP A 7 15.49 -5.47 -15.72
C ASP A 7 14.43 -6.07 -14.78
N ILE A 8 14.75 -6.23 -13.49
CA ILE A 8 13.77 -6.74 -12.50
C ILE A 8 12.67 -5.71 -12.23
N LYS A 9 13.00 -4.43 -12.13
CA LYS A 9 12.02 -3.36 -11.91
C LYS A 9 11.03 -3.28 -13.07
N ASP A 10 11.52 -3.29 -14.30
CA ASP A 10 10.70 -3.22 -15.50
C ASP A 10 9.83 -4.49 -15.64
N TRP A 11 10.39 -5.65 -15.32
CA TRP A 11 9.64 -6.89 -15.27
C TRP A 11 8.55 -6.88 -14.20
N LEU A 12 8.81 -6.33 -13.00
CA LEU A 12 7.82 -6.18 -11.95
C LEU A 12 6.67 -5.29 -12.39
N ALA A 13 6.97 -4.16 -13.04
CA ALA A 13 5.95 -3.25 -13.54
C ALA A 13 5.07 -3.93 -14.61
N ALA A 14 5.68 -4.60 -15.60
CA ALA A 14 4.95 -5.30 -16.65
C ALA A 14 4.14 -6.48 -16.09
N THR A 15 4.71 -7.26 -15.16
CA THR A 15 4.00 -8.39 -14.54
C THR A 15 2.86 -7.90 -13.65
N GLY A 16 3.08 -6.83 -12.89
CA GLY A 16 2.05 -6.18 -12.07
C GLY A 16 0.88 -5.71 -12.92
N GLN A 17 1.16 -5.06 -14.05
CA GLN A 17 0.13 -4.63 -14.99
C GLN A 17 -0.67 -5.81 -15.55
N ALA A 18 0.00 -6.91 -15.90
CA ALA A 18 -0.67 -8.13 -16.36
C ALA A 18 -1.55 -8.78 -15.27
N GLU A 19 -1.23 -8.60 -13.99
CA GLU A 19 -2.04 -9.04 -12.85
C GLU A 19 -3.13 -8.01 -12.47
N GLY A 20 -3.23 -6.88 -13.18
CA GLY A 20 -4.25 -5.85 -12.99
C GLY A 20 -3.91 -4.83 -11.90
N PHE A 21 -2.64 -4.52 -11.71
CA PHE A 21 -2.18 -3.35 -10.97
C PHE A 21 -1.84 -2.22 -11.94
N ASP A 22 -2.19 -1.00 -11.56
CA ASP A 22 -1.99 0.18 -12.43
C ASP A 22 -0.63 0.82 -12.22
N ILE A 23 -0.07 0.71 -11.01
CA ILE A 23 1.21 1.32 -10.64
C ILE A 23 2.08 0.29 -9.92
N CYS A 24 3.38 0.34 -10.20
CA CYS A 24 4.42 -0.37 -9.48
C CYS A 24 5.54 0.60 -9.09
N ALA A 25 5.91 0.63 -7.82
CA ALA A 25 7.02 1.43 -7.32
C ALA A 25 7.90 0.60 -6.37
N VAL A 26 9.16 0.98 -6.26
CA VAL A 26 10.16 0.23 -5.46
C VAL A 26 10.90 1.23 -4.57
N THR A 27 11.07 0.87 -3.30
CA THR A 27 11.83 1.65 -2.32
C THR A 27 12.59 0.73 -1.35
N ALA A 28 13.48 1.30 -0.55
CA ALA A 28 14.05 0.58 0.58
C ALA A 28 12.96 0.19 1.60
N ALA A 29 13.13 -0.95 2.26
CA ALA A 29 12.23 -1.39 3.33
C ALA A 29 12.54 -0.66 4.66
N GLU A 30 12.60 0.66 4.58
CA GLU A 30 12.89 1.57 5.68
C GLU A 30 11.98 2.79 5.58
N LEU A 31 11.65 3.38 6.71
CA LEU A 31 10.86 4.62 6.77
C LEU A 31 11.72 5.73 7.43
N PRO A 32 11.62 6.97 6.94
CA PRO A 32 12.26 8.11 7.58
C PRO A 32 11.81 8.29 9.04
N ALA A 33 12.72 8.69 9.92
CA ALA A 33 12.44 8.88 11.35
C ALA A 33 11.25 9.82 11.62
N ILE A 34 11.00 10.78 10.75
CA ILE A 34 9.89 11.72 10.86
C ILE A 34 8.52 11.00 10.84
N ILE A 35 8.41 9.88 10.16
CA ILE A 35 7.17 9.08 10.12
C ILE A 35 6.91 8.45 11.50
N GLY A 36 7.96 7.92 12.13
CA GLY A 36 7.88 7.40 13.51
C GLY A 36 7.53 8.49 14.52
N ALA A 37 8.18 9.65 14.43
CA ALA A 37 7.88 10.80 15.30
C ALA A 37 6.44 11.30 15.11
N GLY A 38 5.91 11.28 13.89
CA GLY A 38 4.52 11.63 13.62
C GLY A 38 3.54 10.69 14.33
N LEU A 39 3.81 9.38 14.30
CA LEU A 39 3.00 8.39 15.03
C LEU A 39 3.11 8.59 16.55
N ASP A 40 4.30 8.85 17.06
CA ASP A 40 4.50 9.11 18.49
C ASP A 40 3.69 10.32 18.98
N ASN A 41 3.72 11.42 18.23
CA ASN A 41 2.93 12.61 18.54
C ASN A 41 1.42 12.32 18.51
N TYR A 42 0.95 11.54 17.54
CA TYR A 42 -0.44 11.12 17.42
C TYR A 42 -0.90 10.29 18.63
N LEU A 43 -0.05 9.36 19.08
CA LEU A 43 -0.32 8.52 20.23
C LEU A 43 -0.29 9.33 21.54
N GLN A 44 0.69 10.22 21.72
CA GLN A 44 0.81 11.09 22.90
C GLN A 44 -0.38 12.05 23.03
N ALA A 45 -0.91 12.53 21.91
CA ALA A 45 -2.10 13.38 21.89
C ALA A 45 -3.42 12.60 22.16
N GLY A 46 -3.36 11.28 22.32
CA GLY A 46 -4.54 10.44 22.56
C GLY A 46 -5.46 10.29 21.34
N HIS A 47 -5.01 10.68 20.15
CA HIS A 47 -5.84 10.67 18.94
C HIS A 47 -6.21 9.25 18.46
N HIS A 48 -5.54 8.23 18.98
CA HIS A 48 -5.86 6.83 18.68
C HIS A 48 -7.12 6.31 19.43
N GLY A 49 -7.65 7.09 20.40
CA GLY A 49 -8.83 6.68 21.17
C GLY A 49 -8.65 5.29 21.79
N ASP A 50 -9.64 4.42 21.60
CA ASP A 50 -9.63 3.05 22.14
C ASP A 50 -8.77 2.06 21.33
N MET A 51 -8.07 2.53 20.29
CA MET A 51 -7.22 1.69 19.43
C MET A 51 -5.83 1.43 20.06
N GLY A 52 -5.79 0.86 21.27
CA GLY A 52 -4.55 0.56 22.02
C GLY A 52 -3.55 -0.29 21.21
N TRP A 53 -4.04 -1.16 20.32
CA TRP A 53 -3.22 -1.95 19.39
C TRP A 53 -2.29 -1.09 18.52
N MET A 54 -2.59 0.19 18.32
CA MET A 54 -1.76 1.10 17.54
C MET A 54 -0.45 1.42 18.27
N ALA A 55 -0.52 1.65 19.60
CA ALA A 55 0.64 1.84 20.46
C ALA A 55 1.45 0.54 20.61
N GLU A 56 0.77 -0.58 20.86
CA GLU A 56 1.40 -1.90 21.00
C GLU A 56 2.19 -2.33 19.75
N THR A 57 1.73 -1.94 18.59
CA THR A 57 2.35 -2.30 17.30
C THR A 57 3.26 -1.20 16.74
N ARG A 58 3.51 -0.12 17.49
CA ARG A 58 4.26 1.07 17.04
C ARG A 58 5.57 0.71 16.35
N ASN A 59 6.39 -0.13 16.95
CA ASN A 59 7.69 -0.51 16.40
C ASN A 59 7.54 -1.21 15.02
N ARG A 60 6.62 -2.17 14.91
CA ARG A 60 6.37 -2.87 13.63
C ARG A 60 5.82 -1.94 12.57
N ARG A 61 5.03 -0.93 12.95
CA ARG A 61 4.48 0.07 12.02
C ARG A 61 5.55 0.94 11.41
N THR A 62 6.48 1.41 12.21
CA THR A 62 7.48 2.39 11.79
C THR A 62 8.78 1.76 11.28
N THR A 63 8.97 0.47 11.52
CA THR A 63 10.20 -0.25 11.19
C THR A 63 9.88 -1.53 10.43
N PRO A 64 9.84 -1.50 9.09
CA PRO A 64 9.52 -2.67 8.28
C PRO A 64 10.37 -3.90 8.61
N THR A 65 11.64 -3.72 8.98
CA THR A 65 12.54 -4.80 9.40
C THR A 65 12.16 -5.44 10.73
N ALA A 66 11.36 -4.77 11.58
CA ALA A 66 10.78 -5.39 12.77
C ALA A 66 9.67 -6.40 12.45
N MET A 67 9.10 -6.32 11.23
CA MET A 67 8.18 -7.33 10.70
C MET A 67 8.90 -8.50 10.04
N TRP A 68 10.06 -8.22 9.48
CA TRP A 68 10.91 -9.19 8.82
C TRP A 68 12.34 -8.64 8.71
N ASP A 69 13.24 -9.15 9.50
CA ASP A 69 14.62 -8.68 9.63
C ASP A 69 15.45 -8.79 8.33
N ALA A 70 15.11 -9.76 7.48
CA ALA A 70 15.73 -9.93 6.17
C ALA A 70 15.19 -8.98 5.10
N ALA A 71 14.15 -8.16 5.38
CA ALA A 71 13.62 -7.21 4.40
C ALA A 71 14.67 -6.16 4.03
N ARG A 72 14.81 -5.90 2.73
CA ARG A 72 15.70 -4.86 2.17
C ARG A 72 14.97 -3.93 1.24
N THR A 73 13.97 -4.46 0.54
CA THR A 73 13.25 -3.75 -0.51
C THR A 73 11.75 -3.93 -0.30
N ALA A 74 11.01 -2.84 -0.43
CA ALA A 74 9.57 -2.84 -0.53
C ALA A 74 9.17 -2.59 -1.99
N VAL A 75 8.34 -3.46 -2.54
CA VAL A 75 7.69 -3.28 -3.84
C VAL A 75 6.23 -2.95 -3.58
N ILE A 76 5.80 -1.81 -4.05
CA ILE A 76 4.47 -1.28 -3.81
C ILE A 76 3.67 -1.34 -5.11
N PHE A 77 2.48 -1.89 -5.04
CA PHE A 77 1.53 -1.89 -6.14
C PHE A 77 0.32 -1.04 -5.79
N GLY A 78 -0.12 -0.23 -6.74
CA GLY A 78 -1.37 0.52 -6.65
C GLY A 78 -2.39 -0.03 -7.63
N CYS A 79 -3.64 -0.07 -7.21
CA CYS A 79 -4.77 -0.45 -8.04
C CYS A 79 -5.80 0.69 -8.02
N ASN A 80 -6.14 1.21 -9.19
CA ASN A 80 -7.21 2.17 -9.32
C ASN A 80 -8.56 1.48 -9.10
N TYR A 81 -9.37 2.04 -8.23
CA TYR A 81 -10.73 1.57 -7.97
C TYR A 81 -11.78 2.64 -8.30
N GLY A 82 -11.37 3.71 -8.94
CA GLY A 82 -12.29 4.76 -9.42
C GLY A 82 -13.34 4.17 -10.37
N PRO A 83 -14.61 4.57 -10.24
CA PRO A 83 -15.66 4.12 -11.16
C PRO A 83 -15.57 4.87 -12.50
N ASP A 84 -16.17 4.29 -13.54
CA ASP A 84 -16.27 4.90 -14.87
C ASP A 84 -17.30 6.04 -14.97
N HIS A 85 -17.97 6.36 -13.85
CA HIS A 85 -18.97 7.42 -13.72
C HIS A 85 -18.66 8.31 -12.52
N ASP A 86 -19.21 9.51 -12.48
CA ASP A 86 -19.07 10.40 -11.32
C ASP A 86 -19.73 9.77 -10.08
N PRO A 87 -18.98 9.41 -9.04
CA PRO A 87 -19.53 8.79 -7.82
C PRO A 87 -20.47 9.75 -7.06
N MET A 88 -20.48 11.03 -7.39
CA MET A 88 -21.35 12.05 -6.80
C MET A 88 -22.76 12.09 -7.44
N ASP A 89 -22.96 11.48 -8.59
CA ASP A 89 -24.26 11.46 -9.29
C ASP A 89 -25.39 10.92 -8.40
N ASN A 90 -25.07 10.00 -7.52
CA ASN A 90 -26.04 9.39 -6.60
C ASN A 90 -26.48 10.32 -5.45
N LEU A 91 -25.81 11.44 -5.22
CA LEU A 91 -26.16 12.36 -4.14
C LEU A 91 -27.53 13.04 -4.35
N ALA A 92 -27.99 13.14 -5.59
CA ALA A 92 -29.32 13.65 -5.91
C ALA A 92 -30.46 12.71 -5.51
N ALA A 93 -30.18 11.40 -5.40
CA ALA A 93 -31.13 10.36 -5.04
C ALA A 93 -31.32 10.28 -3.51
N LYS A 94 -32.07 11.23 -2.94
CA LYS A 94 -32.25 11.40 -1.47
C LYS A 94 -32.83 10.16 -0.74
N SER A 95 -33.47 9.26 -1.45
CA SER A 95 -34.04 8.01 -0.90
C SER A 95 -33.07 6.82 -0.96
N SER A 96 -31.86 7.02 -1.50
CA SER A 96 -30.88 5.95 -1.67
C SER A 96 -29.61 6.26 -0.86
N ALA A 97 -29.04 5.25 -0.22
CA ALA A 97 -27.75 5.35 0.41
C ALA A 97 -26.64 5.32 -0.65
N ASN A 98 -25.57 6.09 -0.41
CA ASN A 98 -24.35 6.04 -1.24
C ASN A 98 -23.28 5.21 -0.52
N ILE A 99 -22.85 4.13 -1.14
CA ILE A 99 -21.77 3.28 -0.63
C ILE A 99 -20.46 3.74 -1.23
N SER A 100 -19.44 3.93 -0.39
CA SER A 100 -18.10 4.28 -0.84
C SER A 100 -17.58 3.29 -1.89
N VAL A 101 -16.94 3.81 -2.94
CA VAL A 101 -16.54 3.03 -4.12
C VAL A 101 -15.67 1.83 -3.74
N TYR A 102 -14.72 2.01 -2.81
CA TYR A 102 -13.85 0.91 -2.37
C TYR A 102 -14.61 -0.25 -1.71
N ALA A 103 -15.77 0.01 -1.14
CA ALA A 103 -16.60 -0.97 -0.43
C ALA A 103 -17.63 -1.68 -1.34
N ARG A 104 -17.67 -1.33 -2.62
CA ARG A 104 -18.59 -1.94 -3.58
C ARG A 104 -18.02 -3.25 -4.11
N GLY A 105 -18.88 -4.24 -4.29
CA GLY A 105 -18.52 -5.52 -4.91
C GLY A 105 -17.79 -6.48 -3.96
N ARG A 106 -16.73 -7.12 -4.44
CA ARG A 106 -15.94 -8.10 -3.69
C ARG A 106 -14.97 -7.43 -2.76
N ASP A 107 -14.69 -8.08 -1.62
CA ASP A 107 -13.64 -7.66 -0.70
C ASP A 107 -12.28 -7.56 -1.42
N TYR A 108 -11.77 -6.34 -1.53
CA TYR A 108 -10.51 -6.05 -2.23
C TYR A 108 -9.30 -6.72 -1.59
N HIS A 109 -9.31 -6.97 -0.26
CA HIS A 109 -8.23 -7.67 0.41
C HIS A 109 -8.00 -9.06 -0.21
N ASN A 110 -9.08 -9.80 -0.47
CA ASN A 110 -8.99 -11.12 -1.07
C ASN A 110 -8.56 -11.07 -2.54
N VAL A 111 -9.06 -10.09 -3.29
CA VAL A 111 -8.73 -9.90 -4.70
C VAL A 111 -7.25 -9.55 -4.86
N LEU A 112 -6.78 -8.50 -4.18
CA LEU A 112 -5.38 -8.04 -4.29
C LEU A 112 -4.41 -9.07 -3.72
N LYS A 113 -4.76 -9.72 -2.60
CA LYS A 113 -3.93 -10.77 -2.02
C LYS A 113 -3.74 -11.95 -2.96
N GLY A 114 -4.77 -12.31 -3.72
CA GLY A 114 -4.70 -13.35 -4.76
C GLY A 114 -3.69 -12.99 -5.84
N ARG A 115 -3.81 -11.78 -6.40
CA ARG A 115 -2.92 -11.24 -7.43
C ARG A 115 -1.47 -11.14 -6.94
N LEU A 116 -1.26 -10.59 -5.74
CA LEU A 116 0.06 -10.46 -5.13
C LEU A 116 0.72 -11.81 -4.87
N LYS A 117 -0.02 -12.85 -4.48
CA LYS A 117 0.53 -14.21 -4.29
C LYS A 117 1.09 -14.76 -5.61
N GLN A 118 0.38 -14.57 -6.72
CA GLN A 118 0.86 -15.03 -8.03
C GLN A 118 2.12 -14.29 -8.43
N LEU A 119 2.12 -12.97 -8.31
CA LEU A 119 3.28 -12.14 -8.63
C LEU A 119 4.48 -12.47 -7.73
N ALA A 120 4.27 -12.63 -6.42
CA ALA A 120 5.32 -13.02 -5.46
C ALA A 120 5.92 -14.39 -5.80
N GLY A 121 5.09 -15.37 -6.17
CA GLY A 121 5.56 -16.68 -6.62
C GLY A 121 6.44 -16.60 -7.87
N ARG A 122 6.03 -15.80 -8.86
CA ARG A 122 6.82 -15.56 -10.08
C ARG A 122 8.14 -14.84 -9.78
N LEU A 123 8.12 -13.85 -8.88
CA LEU A 123 9.33 -13.14 -8.45
C LEU A 123 10.31 -14.09 -7.75
N ALA A 124 9.81 -14.88 -6.79
CA ALA A 124 10.63 -15.84 -6.08
C ALA A 124 11.24 -16.88 -7.03
N ALA A 125 10.47 -17.41 -7.99
CA ALA A 125 10.95 -18.35 -9.00
C ALA A 125 12.02 -17.73 -9.91
N ARG A 126 11.87 -16.45 -10.29
CA ARG A 126 12.82 -15.73 -11.17
C ARG A 126 14.13 -15.39 -10.47
N THR A 127 14.08 -15.07 -9.17
CA THR A 127 15.21 -14.47 -8.47
C THR A 127 15.83 -15.35 -7.38
N GLY A 128 15.09 -16.34 -6.89
CA GLY A 128 15.45 -17.10 -5.69
C GLY A 128 15.23 -16.31 -4.39
N TRP A 129 14.69 -15.10 -4.43
CA TRP A 129 14.51 -14.28 -3.25
C TRP A 129 13.29 -14.72 -2.44
N GLN A 130 13.38 -14.53 -1.14
CA GLN A 130 12.22 -14.66 -0.27
C GLN A 130 11.31 -13.43 -0.42
N VAL A 131 10.02 -13.66 -0.44
CA VAL A 131 9.00 -12.60 -0.61
C VAL A 131 7.90 -12.76 0.44
N LYS A 132 7.51 -11.66 1.07
CA LYS A 132 6.30 -11.57 1.90
C LYS A 132 5.34 -10.55 1.29
N ILE A 133 4.05 -10.81 1.40
CA ILE A 133 3.00 -9.93 0.88
C ILE A 133 2.12 -9.39 2.02
N PHE A 134 1.68 -8.16 1.87
CA PHE A 134 0.80 -7.47 2.80
C PHE A 134 -0.29 -6.74 2.01
N VAL A 135 -1.50 -6.69 2.54
CA VAL A 135 -2.62 -5.91 2.03
C VAL A 135 -3.41 -5.44 3.25
N ASP A 136 -3.14 -4.25 3.75
CA ASP A 136 -3.82 -3.56 4.86
C ASP A 136 -3.96 -4.36 6.19
N THR A 137 -3.52 -5.61 6.22
CA THR A 137 -3.76 -6.51 7.36
C THR A 137 -2.59 -6.61 8.33
N ALA A 138 -1.44 -6.06 7.98
CA ALA A 138 -0.25 -6.06 8.83
C ALA A 138 -0.05 -4.70 9.51
N PRO A 139 0.58 -4.65 10.68
CA PRO A 139 0.98 -3.39 11.31
C PRO A 139 2.20 -2.80 10.58
N LEU A 140 2.02 -2.42 9.33
CA LEU A 140 2.99 -1.79 8.45
C LEU A 140 2.38 -0.50 7.90
N MET A 141 3.16 0.57 7.86
CA MET A 141 2.70 1.84 7.28
C MET A 141 2.88 1.83 5.75
N GLU A 142 1.96 1.17 5.06
CA GLU A 142 2.01 0.98 3.60
C GLU A 142 1.94 2.31 2.83
N LYS A 143 1.10 3.25 3.27
CA LYS A 143 0.96 4.56 2.61
C LYS A 143 2.23 5.41 2.67
N PRO A 144 2.94 5.57 3.80
CA PRO A 144 4.24 6.21 3.83
C PRO A 144 5.29 5.54 2.94
N LEU A 145 5.34 4.20 2.89
CA LEU A 145 6.23 3.49 1.97
C LEU A 145 5.89 3.77 0.51
N ALA A 146 4.60 3.83 0.17
CA ALA A 146 4.15 4.16 -1.17
C ALA A 146 4.51 5.59 -1.58
N ALA A 147 4.35 6.54 -0.66
CA ALA A 147 4.78 7.94 -0.88
C ALA A 147 6.28 8.05 -1.06
N GLN A 148 7.08 7.36 -0.22
CA GLN A 148 8.54 7.28 -0.35
C GLN A 148 8.98 6.67 -1.68
N ALA A 149 8.26 5.66 -2.17
CA ALA A 149 8.51 5.04 -3.47
C ALA A 149 8.15 5.94 -4.66
N GLY A 150 7.52 7.11 -4.41
CA GLY A 150 7.09 8.04 -5.45
C GLY A 150 5.78 7.65 -6.16
N LEU A 151 5.02 6.72 -5.58
CA LEU A 151 3.72 6.30 -6.12
C LEU A 151 2.68 7.42 -6.04
N GLY A 152 2.77 8.27 -5.01
CA GLY A 152 1.90 9.40 -4.77
C GLY A 152 2.29 10.16 -3.52
N TRP A 153 1.36 10.91 -2.95
CA TRP A 153 1.56 11.63 -1.68
C TRP A 153 0.38 11.41 -0.73
N GLN A 154 0.64 11.52 0.57
CA GLN A 154 -0.42 11.47 1.58
C GLN A 154 -1.06 12.84 1.76
N CYS A 155 -2.39 12.89 1.64
CA CYS A 155 -3.19 14.07 1.94
C CYS A 155 -3.49 14.20 3.45
N LYS A 156 -4.13 15.31 3.87
CA LYS A 156 -4.54 15.55 5.26
C LYS A 156 -5.41 14.43 5.85
N HIS A 157 -6.27 13.84 5.03
CA HIS A 157 -7.11 12.68 5.42
C HIS A 157 -6.35 11.33 5.36
N THR A 158 -5.02 11.37 5.20
CA THR A 158 -4.10 10.22 5.13
C THR A 158 -4.25 9.30 3.93
N ASN A 159 -5.18 9.53 3.01
CA ASN A 159 -5.24 8.76 1.77
C ASN A 159 -4.03 9.07 0.89
N LEU A 160 -3.59 8.05 0.17
CA LEU A 160 -2.57 8.19 -0.85
C LEU A 160 -3.24 8.66 -2.14
N VAL A 161 -2.71 9.74 -2.72
CA VAL A 161 -3.18 10.31 -3.98
C VAL A 161 -2.08 10.18 -5.01
N SER A 162 -2.39 9.62 -6.16
CA SER A 162 -1.45 9.52 -7.27
C SER A 162 -1.67 10.62 -8.31
N ARG A 163 -0.64 10.92 -9.11
CA ARG A 163 -0.76 11.93 -10.18
C ARG A 163 -1.67 11.47 -11.33
N GLY A 164 -1.76 10.17 -11.54
CA GLY A 164 -2.48 9.63 -12.69
C GLY A 164 -3.93 9.24 -12.41
N TYR A 165 -4.25 8.98 -11.14
CA TYR A 165 -5.54 8.38 -10.78
C TYR A 165 -6.28 9.14 -9.65
N GLY A 166 -5.66 10.15 -9.08
CA GLY A 166 -6.25 10.91 -7.96
C GLY A 166 -5.98 10.31 -6.60
#